data_d7a5c29324b9a56f751ad08446675351
#
_entry.id   d7a5c29324b9a56f751ad08446675351
#
_cell.length_a   1.000
_cell.length_b   1.000
_cell.length_c   1.000
_cell.angle_alpha   90.00
_cell.angle_beta   90.00
_cell.angle_gamma   90.00
#
_symmetry.space_group_name_H-M   'P 1'
#
loop_
_entity.id
_entity.type
_entity.pdbx_description
1 polymer ?
#
loop_
_entity_poly.entity_id
_entity_poly.type
_entity_poly.pdbx_seq_one_letter_code
_entity_poly.pdbx_strand_id
1 'polypeptide(L)'
;MKLEKVIKKIEKRLGKKGCVNLSDTNRNGSSKAWVQHNGTVLSFWTNRNGEDDCHLWHIRSVGDESDPYTDYFAGSHRSNLTQALDSLQPPPSKFKKGDTVKFKPTKRNKRWGRAGLLGIVITDEATATSWNVLLPDGTQQTYCKANDIGLLV
;
A
#
# COMPACT_ATOMS: atom_id res chain seq x y z
N MET A 1 3.16 15.10 11.45
CA MET A 1 4.26 15.22 10.47
C MET A 1 4.08 16.49 9.67
N LYS A 2 5.12 17.26 9.51
CA LYS A 2 5.06 18.54 8.79
C LYS A 2 4.82 18.34 7.29
N LEU A 3 4.07 19.27 6.69
CA LEU A 3 3.70 19.22 5.27
C LEU A 3 4.90 19.05 4.33
N GLU A 4 5.95 19.79 4.53
CA GLU A 4 7.17 19.68 3.72
C GLU A 4 7.75 18.26 3.72
N LYS A 5 7.78 17.63 4.88
CA LYS A 5 8.27 16.24 5.03
C LYS A 5 7.34 15.23 4.36
N VAL A 6 6.03 15.46 4.46
CA VAL A 6 5.02 14.63 3.79
C VAL A 6 5.17 14.73 2.28
N ILE A 7 5.28 15.94 1.74
CA ILE A 7 5.46 16.17 0.31
C ILE A 7 6.71 15.44 -0.20
N LYS A 8 7.84 15.56 0.50
CA LYS A 8 9.08 14.86 0.13
C LYS A 8 8.92 13.34 0.10
N LYS A 9 8.21 12.79 1.07
CA LYS A 9 7.95 11.33 1.10
C LYS A 9 7.06 10.87 -0.05
N ILE A 10 6.03 11.64 -0.38
CA ILE A 10 5.14 11.34 -1.50
C ILE A 10 5.91 11.42 -2.82
N GLU A 11 6.64 12.51 -3.04
CA GLU A 11 7.43 12.71 -4.25
C GLU A 11 8.48 11.61 -4.44
N LYS A 12 9.16 11.23 -3.36
CA LYS A 12 10.13 10.14 -3.40
C LYS A 12 9.48 8.80 -3.75
N ARG A 13 8.33 8.50 -3.15
CA ARG A 13 7.60 7.25 -3.40
C ARG A 13 7.13 7.15 -4.84
N LEU A 14 6.57 8.23 -5.39
CA LEU A 14 6.02 8.27 -6.73
C LEU A 14 7.05 8.58 -7.82
N GLY A 15 8.24 9.05 -7.44
CA GLY A 15 9.25 9.49 -8.39
C GLY A 15 8.86 10.75 -9.17
N LYS A 16 7.98 11.57 -8.63
CA LYS A 16 7.44 12.78 -9.29
C LYS A 16 7.55 13.99 -8.39
N LYS A 17 8.33 14.99 -8.79
CA LYS A 17 8.40 16.27 -8.09
C LYS A 17 7.19 17.14 -8.39
N GLY A 18 6.72 17.91 -7.40
CA GLY A 18 5.62 18.85 -7.55
C GLY A 18 4.26 18.19 -7.79
N CYS A 19 4.10 16.92 -7.44
CA CYS A 19 2.86 16.19 -7.70
C CYS A 19 1.77 16.44 -6.64
N VAL A 20 2.11 17.02 -5.50
CA VAL A 20 1.15 17.32 -4.44
C VAL A 20 0.49 18.67 -4.69
N ASN A 21 -0.84 18.68 -4.71
CA ASN A 21 -1.65 19.86 -4.91
C ASN A 21 -2.17 20.37 -3.57
N LEU A 22 -2.20 21.68 -3.39
CA LEU A 22 -2.73 22.33 -2.19
C LEU A 22 -3.96 23.15 -2.57
N SER A 23 -5.03 23.02 -1.79
CA SER A 23 -6.18 23.90 -1.91
C SER A 23 -5.95 25.21 -1.16
N ASP A 24 -6.78 26.19 -1.48
CA ASP A 24 -6.84 27.41 -0.71
C ASP A 24 -7.15 27.11 0.78
N THR A 25 -6.53 27.86 1.66
CA THR A 25 -6.79 27.76 3.08
C THR A 25 -8.24 28.11 3.39
N ASN A 26 -8.95 27.26 4.09
CA ASN A 26 -10.31 27.54 4.50
C ASN A 26 -10.37 28.55 5.66
N ARG A 27 -11.60 28.92 6.08
CA ARG A 27 -11.83 29.95 7.11
C ARG A 27 -11.16 29.65 8.45
N ASN A 28 -10.98 28.38 8.79
CA ASN A 28 -10.34 27.97 10.04
C ASN A 28 -8.82 27.77 9.89
N GLY A 29 -8.25 28.10 8.74
CA GLY A 29 -6.81 28.09 8.51
C GLY A 29 -6.23 26.74 8.14
N SER A 30 -7.05 25.67 8.01
CA SER A 30 -6.59 24.38 7.52
C SER A 30 -6.66 24.33 6.00
N SER A 31 -5.75 23.58 5.38
CA SER A 31 -5.72 23.38 3.94
C SER A 31 -5.81 21.90 3.63
N LYS A 32 -6.44 21.58 2.50
CA LYS A 32 -6.48 20.22 1.97
C LYS A 32 -5.38 20.05 0.94
N ALA A 33 -4.63 18.97 1.06
CA ALA A 33 -3.64 18.56 0.08
C ALA A 33 -4.08 17.26 -0.59
N TRP A 34 -3.68 17.06 -1.82
CA TRP A 34 -4.03 15.84 -2.54
C TRP A 34 -3.04 15.51 -3.64
N VAL A 35 -2.94 14.24 -3.97
CA VAL A 35 -2.17 13.72 -5.10
C VAL A 35 -2.95 12.60 -5.78
N GLN A 36 -2.92 12.59 -7.10
CA GLN A 36 -3.52 11.53 -7.91
C GLN A 36 -2.43 10.69 -8.56
N HIS A 37 -2.61 9.38 -8.50
CA HIS A 37 -1.69 8.42 -9.10
C HIS A 37 -2.45 7.17 -9.53
N ASN A 38 -2.33 6.81 -10.81
CA ASN A 38 -2.96 5.60 -11.38
C ASN A 38 -4.45 5.43 -11.02
N GLY A 39 -5.23 6.49 -11.12
CA GLY A 39 -6.66 6.46 -10.83
C GLY A 39 -7.03 6.42 -9.35
N THR A 40 -6.07 6.59 -8.47
CA THR A 40 -6.28 6.68 -7.02
C THR A 40 -5.88 8.05 -6.52
N VAL A 41 -6.64 8.60 -5.60
CA VAL A 41 -6.34 9.88 -4.95
C VAL A 41 -6.05 9.66 -3.47
N LEU A 42 -4.92 10.18 -3.03
CA LEU A 42 -4.62 10.40 -1.63
C LEU A 42 -4.91 11.85 -1.29
N SER A 43 -5.72 12.09 -0.28
CA SER A 43 -5.94 13.43 0.28
C SER A 43 -5.66 13.44 1.78
N PHE A 44 -5.26 14.58 2.29
CA PHE A 44 -4.99 14.81 3.69
C PHE A 44 -5.17 16.27 4.05
N TRP A 45 -5.20 16.56 5.34
CA TRP A 45 -5.38 17.91 5.85
C TRP A 45 -4.15 18.41 6.59
N THR A 46 -3.90 19.71 6.52
CA THR A 46 -2.91 20.38 7.33
C THR A 46 -3.59 21.21 8.43
N ASN A 47 -2.99 21.26 9.61
CA ASN A 47 -3.54 22.01 10.72
C ASN A 47 -3.33 23.52 10.58
N ARG A 48 -4.23 24.26 11.25
CA ARG A 48 -4.32 25.71 11.23
C ARG A 48 -3.12 26.46 11.77
N ASN A 49 -2.42 25.92 12.74
CA ASN A 49 -1.51 26.69 13.59
C ASN A 49 -0.08 26.85 13.05
N GLY A 50 0.11 26.78 11.74
CA GLY A 50 1.43 26.94 11.13
C GLY A 50 2.41 25.80 11.44
N GLU A 51 2.00 24.85 12.25
CA GLU A 51 2.78 23.65 12.55
C GLU A 51 2.69 22.62 11.45
N ASP A 52 1.89 22.89 10.41
CA ASP A 52 1.72 22.06 9.21
C ASP A 52 1.60 20.57 9.53
N ASP A 53 0.87 20.24 10.61
CA ASP A 53 0.69 18.87 11.01
C ASP A 53 -0.36 18.19 10.12
N CYS A 54 0.09 17.24 9.33
CA CYS A 54 -0.75 16.54 8.38
C CYS A 54 -1.47 15.37 9.04
N HIS A 55 -2.74 15.22 8.71
CA HIS A 55 -3.62 14.20 9.30
C HIS A 55 -4.76 13.83 8.36
N LEU A 56 -5.60 12.90 8.76
CA LEU A 56 -6.79 12.42 8.03
C LEU A 56 -6.45 11.89 6.64
N TRP A 57 -5.55 10.91 6.59
CA TRP A 57 -5.14 10.23 5.36
C TRP A 57 -6.32 9.50 4.72
N HIS A 58 -6.74 9.94 3.55
CA HIS A 58 -7.93 9.42 2.88
C HIS A 58 -7.57 8.95 1.47
N ILE A 59 -8.00 7.73 1.12
CA ILE A 59 -7.80 7.12 -0.19
C ILE A 59 -9.14 6.90 -0.87
N ARG A 60 -9.23 7.27 -2.14
CA ARG A 60 -10.39 6.96 -2.98
C ARG A 60 -9.97 6.67 -4.42
N SER A 61 -10.79 5.92 -5.12
CA SER A 61 -10.67 5.77 -6.57
C SER A 61 -11.31 6.95 -7.28
N VAL A 62 -10.72 7.37 -8.39
CA VAL A 62 -11.26 8.44 -9.23
C VAL A 62 -11.89 7.83 -10.46
N GLY A 63 -13.17 8.14 -10.72
CA GLY A 63 -13.79 7.93 -12.02
C GLY A 63 -13.29 8.97 -13.03
N ASP A 64 -13.59 8.76 -14.30
CA ASP A 64 -13.06 9.57 -15.41
C ASP A 64 -13.39 11.07 -15.36
N GLU A 65 -14.31 11.50 -14.50
CA GLU A 65 -14.83 12.87 -14.46
C GLU A 65 -14.77 13.52 -13.08
N SER A 66 -14.19 12.89 -12.08
CA SER A 66 -14.32 13.42 -10.72
C SER A 66 -13.22 14.41 -10.38
N ASP A 67 -13.64 15.60 -10.01
CA ASP A 67 -12.86 16.51 -9.22
C ASP A 67 -12.35 15.76 -7.95
N PRO A 68 -11.04 15.67 -7.74
CA PRO A 68 -10.49 15.03 -6.55
C PRO A 68 -11.00 15.59 -5.22
N TYR A 69 -11.68 16.71 -5.28
CA TYR A 69 -12.20 17.45 -4.14
C TYR A 69 -13.60 17.07 -3.70
N THR A 70 -14.46 16.64 -4.62
CA THR A 70 -15.91 16.65 -4.37
C THR A 70 -16.42 15.50 -3.56
N ASP A 71 -15.69 14.39 -3.45
CA ASP A 71 -16.15 13.19 -2.76
C ASP A 71 -15.35 12.85 -1.53
N TYR A 72 -15.43 13.72 -0.53
CA TYR A 72 -14.80 13.48 0.78
C TYR A 72 -15.25 12.16 1.44
N PHE A 73 -16.48 11.74 1.16
CA PHE A 73 -17.07 10.55 1.78
C PHE A 73 -16.92 9.27 0.97
N ALA A 74 -16.49 9.36 -0.28
CA ALA A 74 -16.30 8.19 -1.15
C ALA A 74 -14.87 7.68 -1.02
N GLY A 75 -14.65 6.74 -0.12
CA GLY A 75 -13.33 6.17 0.07
C GLY A 75 -13.11 5.72 1.51
N SER A 76 -11.89 5.45 1.86
CA SER A 76 -11.52 4.96 3.18
C SER A 76 -10.32 5.69 3.77
N HIS A 77 -10.32 5.80 5.08
CA HIS A 77 -9.21 6.38 5.82
C HIS A 77 -8.08 5.36 6.02
N ARG A 78 -6.88 5.87 6.13
CA ARG A 78 -5.69 5.11 6.52
C ARG A 78 -5.14 5.66 7.83
N SER A 79 -4.51 4.81 8.63
CA SER A 79 -4.03 5.20 9.96
C SER A 79 -2.80 6.11 9.90
N ASN A 80 -2.00 6.02 8.85
CA ASN A 80 -0.78 6.79 8.69
C ASN A 80 -0.41 6.95 7.22
N LEU A 81 0.59 7.80 6.97
CA LEU A 81 1.08 8.08 5.62
C LEU A 81 1.62 6.84 4.91
N THR A 82 2.33 5.96 5.60
CA THR A 82 2.88 4.74 4.99
C THR A 82 1.79 3.85 4.43
N GLN A 83 0.72 3.62 5.19
CA GLN A 83 -0.44 2.86 4.71
C GLN A 83 -1.14 3.55 3.54
N ALA A 84 -1.24 4.87 3.58
CA ALA A 84 -1.82 5.65 2.49
C ALA A 84 -0.98 5.55 1.21
N LEU A 85 0.33 5.63 1.32
CA LEU A 85 1.25 5.48 0.18
C LEU A 85 1.22 4.06 -0.40
N ASP A 86 1.13 3.04 0.44
CA ASP A 86 0.98 1.65 -0.01
C ASP A 86 -0.33 1.42 -0.78
N SER A 87 -1.39 2.14 -0.43
CA SER A 87 -2.65 2.12 -1.17
C SER A 87 -2.58 2.88 -2.49
N LEU A 88 -1.83 3.98 -2.51
CA LEU A 88 -1.64 4.81 -3.70
C LEU A 88 -0.72 4.14 -4.73
N GLN A 89 0.36 3.55 -4.24
CA GLN A 89 1.31 2.77 -5.01
C GLN A 89 1.71 1.53 -4.21
N PRO A 90 1.04 0.40 -4.42
CA PRO A 90 1.39 -0.82 -3.70
C PRO A 90 2.86 -1.20 -3.90
N PRO A 91 3.54 -1.68 -2.85
CA PRO A 91 4.92 -2.14 -2.99
C PRO A 91 5.00 -3.34 -3.95
N PRO A 92 6.14 -3.54 -4.62
CA PRO A 92 6.32 -4.70 -5.47
C PRO A 92 6.16 -5.99 -4.67
N SER A 93 5.68 -7.04 -5.35
CA SER A 93 5.55 -8.37 -4.77
C SER A 93 6.90 -8.86 -4.25
N LYS A 94 6.91 -9.37 -3.00
CA LYS A 94 8.11 -9.92 -2.37
C LYS A 94 8.59 -11.20 -3.05
N PHE A 95 7.65 -12.01 -3.54
CA PHE A 95 7.94 -13.25 -4.25
C PHE A 95 7.38 -13.16 -5.67
N LYS A 96 8.09 -13.76 -6.62
CA LYS A 96 7.71 -13.79 -8.04
C LYS A 96 7.34 -15.20 -8.45
N LYS A 97 6.50 -15.33 -9.48
CA LYS A 97 6.20 -16.61 -10.12
C LYS A 97 7.50 -17.33 -10.50
N GLY A 98 7.60 -18.58 -10.11
CA GLY A 98 8.78 -19.42 -10.35
C GLY A 98 9.79 -19.42 -9.20
N ASP A 99 9.65 -18.55 -8.21
CA ASP A 99 10.51 -18.58 -7.03
C ASP A 99 10.30 -19.85 -6.23
N THR A 100 11.40 -20.50 -5.84
CA THR A 100 11.38 -21.62 -4.90
C THR A 100 11.36 -21.07 -3.48
N VAL A 101 10.40 -21.52 -2.70
CA VAL A 101 10.20 -21.09 -1.32
C VAL A 101 10.16 -22.27 -0.37
N LYS A 102 10.47 -22.00 0.90
CA LYS A 102 10.34 -22.96 1.99
C LYS A 102 9.34 -22.43 3.00
N PHE A 103 8.44 -23.29 3.45
CA PHE A 103 7.52 -22.95 4.52
C PHE A 103 8.26 -22.88 5.86
N LYS A 104 8.16 -21.74 6.53
CA LYS A 104 8.82 -21.48 7.80
C LYS A 104 8.16 -22.27 8.94
N PRO A 105 8.88 -22.56 10.04
CA PRO A 105 8.33 -23.30 11.18
C PRO A 105 7.45 -22.41 12.07
N THR A 106 6.48 -21.71 11.48
CA THR A 106 5.50 -20.90 12.21
C THR A 106 4.44 -21.78 12.85
N LYS A 107 3.73 -21.28 13.87
CA LYS A 107 2.59 -21.98 14.47
C LYS A 107 1.54 -22.34 13.42
N ARG A 108 1.27 -21.42 12.51
CA ARG A 108 0.32 -21.62 11.42
C ARG A 108 0.74 -22.74 10.47
N ASN A 109 2.00 -22.76 10.04
CA ASN A 109 2.50 -23.79 9.15
C ASN A 109 2.58 -25.17 9.85
N LYS A 110 2.93 -25.21 11.12
CA LYS A 110 2.90 -26.46 11.92
C LYS A 110 1.48 -27.00 12.05
N ARG A 111 0.51 -26.13 12.31
CA ARG A 111 -0.91 -26.50 12.40
C ARG A 111 -1.44 -27.12 11.10
N TRP A 112 -1.00 -26.61 9.97
CA TRP A 112 -1.43 -27.05 8.65
C TRP A 112 -0.55 -28.16 8.07
N GLY A 113 0.44 -28.64 8.83
CA GLY A 113 1.33 -29.74 8.40
C GLY A 113 2.26 -29.39 7.25
N ARG A 114 2.55 -28.11 7.03
CA ARG A 114 3.35 -27.66 5.89
C ARG A 114 4.71 -27.07 6.25
N ALA A 115 5.03 -26.92 7.55
CA ALA A 115 6.32 -26.42 7.99
C ALA A 115 7.48 -27.27 7.42
N GLY A 116 8.47 -26.59 6.81
CA GLY A 116 9.62 -27.24 6.19
C GLY A 116 9.41 -27.74 4.76
N LEU A 117 8.20 -27.71 4.23
CA LEU A 117 7.95 -28.08 2.84
C LEU A 117 8.53 -27.03 1.87
N LEU A 118 8.96 -27.53 0.71
CA LEU A 118 9.41 -26.70 -0.41
C LEU A 118 8.30 -26.60 -1.45
N GLY A 119 8.26 -25.48 -2.16
CA GLY A 119 7.31 -25.28 -3.23
C GLY A 119 7.73 -24.17 -4.18
N ILE A 120 6.95 -23.99 -5.22
CA ILE A 120 7.18 -22.98 -6.26
C ILE A 120 6.03 -21.98 -6.25
N VAL A 121 6.34 -20.71 -6.22
CA VAL A 121 5.33 -19.63 -6.32
C VAL A 121 4.71 -19.65 -7.70
N ILE A 122 3.38 -19.72 -7.75
CA ILE A 122 2.61 -19.69 -9.01
C ILE A 122 1.80 -18.41 -9.19
N THR A 123 1.74 -17.56 -8.18
CA THR A 123 1.09 -16.25 -8.27
C THR A 123 1.93 -15.29 -9.10
N ASP A 124 1.31 -14.70 -10.12
CA ASP A 124 1.95 -13.79 -11.09
C ASP A 124 1.29 -12.42 -11.03
N GLU A 125 1.42 -11.76 -9.89
CA GLU A 125 0.91 -10.40 -9.68
C GLU A 125 2.06 -9.50 -9.22
N ALA A 126 2.21 -8.35 -9.89
CA ALA A 126 3.32 -7.42 -9.63
C ALA A 126 3.35 -6.85 -8.21
N THR A 127 2.20 -6.82 -7.54
CA THR A 127 2.02 -6.24 -6.21
C THR A 127 1.33 -7.19 -5.23
N ALA A 128 1.51 -8.50 -5.40
CA ALA A 128 0.90 -9.50 -4.54
C ALA A 128 1.34 -9.34 -3.08
N THR A 129 0.39 -9.53 -2.16
CA THR A 129 0.61 -9.57 -0.71
C THR A 129 0.38 -10.96 -0.12
N SER A 130 -0.16 -11.87 -0.91
CA SER A 130 -0.27 -13.29 -0.62
C SER A 130 0.04 -14.08 -1.89
N TRP A 131 0.49 -15.31 -1.74
CA TRP A 131 0.94 -16.14 -2.84
C TRP A 131 0.36 -17.53 -2.78
N ASN A 132 0.10 -18.11 -3.95
CA ASN A 132 -0.19 -19.51 -4.09
C ASN A 132 1.11 -20.26 -4.38
N VAL A 133 1.32 -21.37 -3.69
CA VAL A 133 2.53 -22.18 -3.79
C VAL A 133 2.18 -23.60 -4.21
N LEU A 134 2.80 -24.08 -5.28
CA LEU A 134 2.66 -25.45 -5.77
C LEU A 134 3.68 -26.34 -5.07
N LEU A 135 3.20 -27.39 -4.40
CA LEU A 135 4.03 -28.39 -3.75
C LEU A 135 4.45 -29.50 -4.72
N PRO A 136 5.53 -30.27 -4.42
CA PRO A 136 5.99 -31.36 -5.30
C PRO A 136 4.98 -32.47 -5.54
N ASP A 137 4.02 -32.67 -4.64
CA ASP A 137 2.93 -33.67 -4.80
C ASP A 137 1.79 -33.20 -5.70
N GLY A 138 1.87 -31.98 -6.27
CA GLY A 138 0.85 -31.37 -7.10
C GLY A 138 -0.23 -30.60 -6.35
N THR A 139 -0.21 -30.60 -5.03
CA THR A 139 -1.16 -29.81 -4.23
C THR A 139 -0.76 -28.34 -4.22
N GLN A 140 -1.75 -27.45 -4.10
CA GLN A 140 -1.52 -26.01 -3.99
C GLN A 140 -1.84 -25.52 -2.58
N GLN A 141 -0.94 -24.75 -2.01
CA GLN A 141 -1.20 -23.98 -0.80
C GLN A 141 -1.58 -22.55 -1.21
N THR A 142 -2.78 -22.13 -0.82
CA THR A 142 -3.31 -20.81 -1.17
C THR A 142 -3.15 -19.82 -0.04
N TYR A 143 -3.13 -18.55 -0.39
CA TYR A 143 -3.06 -17.43 0.58
C TYR A 143 -1.87 -17.49 1.54
N CYS A 144 -0.72 -17.96 1.07
CA CYS A 144 0.52 -17.91 1.84
C CYS A 144 0.99 -16.47 2.00
N LYS A 145 1.22 -16.07 3.24
CA LYS A 145 1.67 -14.70 3.56
C LYS A 145 3.19 -14.60 3.63
N ALA A 146 3.71 -13.38 3.59
CA ALA A 146 5.15 -13.13 3.64
C ALA A 146 5.86 -13.78 4.84
N ASN A 147 5.18 -13.91 5.98
CA ASN A 147 5.73 -14.57 7.17
C ASN A 147 5.66 -16.08 7.14
N ASP A 148 4.89 -16.67 6.25
CA ASP A 148 4.70 -18.12 6.14
C ASP A 148 5.78 -18.79 5.31
N ILE A 149 6.36 -18.07 4.35
CA ILE A 149 7.32 -18.61 3.37
C ILE A 149 8.58 -17.74 3.31
N GLY A 150 9.68 -18.37 2.95
CA GLY A 150 10.95 -17.69 2.72
C GLY A 150 11.58 -18.17 1.42
N LEU A 151 12.28 -17.26 0.74
CA LEU A 151 12.98 -17.58 -0.49
C LEU A 151 14.08 -18.61 -0.19
N LEU A 152 14.11 -19.69 -0.98
CA LEU A 152 15.19 -20.66 -0.92
C LEU A 152 16.35 -20.15 -1.79
N VAL A 153 17.44 -19.85 -1.13
CA VAL A 153 18.65 -19.34 -1.79
C VAL A 153 19.69 -20.46 -1.83
#